data_7547a982431dcf0dd41e00f65cf6acbc
#
_entry.id   7547a982431dcf0dd41e00f65cf6acbc
#
_cell.length_a   1.000
_cell.length_b   1.000
_cell.length_c   1.000
_cell.angle_alpha   90.00
_cell.angle_beta   90.00
_cell.angle_gamma   90.00
#
_symmetry.space_group_name_H-M   'P 1'
#
loop_
_entity.id
_entity.type
_entity.pdbx_description
1 polymer ?
#
loop_
_entity_poly.entity_id
_entity_poly.type
_entity_poly.pdbx_seq_one_letter_code
_entity_poly.pdbx_strand_id
1 'polypeptide(L)'
;MQAIIPADFLWALSSPEAFYLSKTIENTSIRCTMNMIGDQILQALISVLVILFILLAGPYIVGSLQERAYTSSLMSDLTYTVTISTNASLTHISLFIPIPSDGKGRSPIIDQVGMEDNSRVFQGWNTSIYGANSETYLKLWTDYLPGPFEGTERIDYTLLVAAPVDSALHTREPERYDFVLFPDENLTEIPCNEEDSGVRCFEYETRMYAAYRVPSQASVKIQVNLIGGNRWHIFQEYQNGYTDTMVALFTGPTSGWYEVRGELHTSLGDDNPFWREKMEEKRDVRLKYGVNTSMMRWHTITPLP
;
A
#
# COMPACT_ATOMS: atom_id res chain seq x y z
N MET A 1 -15.37 -21.74 18.89
CA MET A 1 -14.94 -21.52 17.50
C MET A 1 -15.21 -22.80 16.72
N GLN A 2 -16.24 -22.84 15.88
CA GLN A 2 -16.53 -23.99 15.01
C GLN A 2 -15.69 -23.78 13.74
N ALA A 3 -14.74 -24.69 13.50
CA ALA A 3 -13.99 -24.72 12.26
C ALA A 3 -14.95 -25.12 11.13
N ILE A 4 -15.25 -24.22 10.23
CA ILE A 4 -15.98 -24.49 8.99
C ILE A 4 -14.96 -25.10 8.02
N ILE A 5 -15.03 -26.42 7.84
CA ILE A 5 -14.25 -27.12 6.80
C ILE A 5 -14.89 -26.75 5.45
N PRO A 6 -14.13 -26.24 4.48
CA PRO A 6 -14.65 -25.91 3.17
C PRO A 6 -15.25 -27.16 2.51
N ALA A 7 -16.39 -27.00 1.82
CA ALA A 7 -17.13 -28.07 1.17
C ALA A 7 -16.28 -28.86 0.14
N ASP A 8 -15.27 -28.23 -0.43
CA ASP A 8 -14.35 -28.85 -1.40
C ASP A 8 -13.45 -29.95 -0.81
N PHE A 9 -13.26 -29.96 0.52
CA PHE A 9 -12.47 -31.00 1.17
C PHE A 9 -13.23 -32.33 1.32
N LEU A 10 -14.56 -32.26 1.31
CA LEU A 10 -15.41 -33.44 1.38
C LEU A 10 -15.52 -34.19 0.04
N TRP A 11 -15.25 -33.52 -1.08
CA TRP A 11 -15.30 -34.14 -2.42
C TRP A 11 -14.10 -35.05 -2.71
N ALA A 12 -12.96 -34.79 -2.13
CA ALA A 12 -11.75 -35.59 -2.32
C ALA A 12 -11.84 -36.97 -1.64
N LEU A 13 -12.73 -37.12 -0.65
CA LEU A 13 -12.96 -38.40 0.05
C LEU A 13 -14.11 -39.23 -0.54
N SER A 14 -14.88 -38.65 -1.50
CA SER A 14 -16.02 -39.32 -2.13
C SER A 14 -15.73 -39.85 -3.54
N SER A 15 -14.46 -39.91 -3.94
CA SER A 15 -14.12 -40.51 -5.25
C SER A 15 -14.41 -42.01 -5.25
N PRO A 16 -15.01 -42.56 -6.32
CA PRO A 16 -15.34 -43.99 -6.41
C PRO A 16 -14.11 -44.91 -6.29
N GLU A 17 -12.91 -44.39 -6.46
CA GLU A 17 -11.65 -45.12 -6.29
C GLU A 17 -11.33 -45.45 -4.82
N ALA A 18 -11.71 -44.58 -3.86
CA ALA A 18 -11.56 -44.89 -2.44
C ALA A 18 -12.50 -46.02 -1.99
N PHE A 19 -13.65 -46.14 -2.67
CA PHE A 19 -14.63 -47.19 -2.38
C PHE A 19 -14.22 -48.57 -2.95
N TYR A 20 -13.45 -48.59 -4.06
CA TYR A 20 -12.93 -49.83 -4.64
C TYR A 20 -11.79 -50.43 -3.79
N LEU A 21 -10.95 -49.63 -3.18
CA LEU A 21 -9.90 -50.09 -2.28
C LEU A 21 -10.48 -50.72 -0.99
N SER A 22 -11.57 -50.19 -0.46
CA SER A 22 -12.26 -50.74 0.70
C SER A 22 -12.90 -52.13 0.40
N LYS A 23 -13.46 -52.26 -0.79
CA LYS A 23 -14.18 -53.51 -1.17
C LYS A 23 -13.26 -54.68 -1.55
N THR A 24 -12.03 -54.38 -1.96
CA THR A 24 -11.03 -55.40 -2.31
C THR A 24 -10.38 -56.00 -1.06
N ILE A 25 -10.37 -55.30 0.06
CA ILE A 25 -9.84 -55.77 1.35
C ILE A 25 -10.83 -56.71 2.05
N GLU A 26 -12.14 -56.59 1.81
CA GLU A 26 -13.18 -57.41 2.42
C GLU A 26 -13.31 -58.83 1.83
N ASN A 27 -12.82 -59.07 0.61
CA ASN A 27 -13.00 -60.31 -0.10
C ASN A 27 -11.83 -61.32 -0.01
N THR A 28 -10.75 -60.97 0.69
CA THR A 28 -9.67 -61.94 0.95
C THR A 28 -9.81 -62.55 2.36
N SER A 29 -10.88 -63.33 2.54
CA SER A 29 -10.99 -64.23 3.68
C SER A 29 -9.99 -65.40 3.52
N ILE A 30 -8.74 -65.11 3.80
CA ILE A 30 -7.73 -66.13 4.03
C ILE A 30 -7.79 -66.46 5.52
N ARG A 31 -8.30 -67.66 5.81
CA ARG A 31 -8.18 -68.37 7.11
C ARG A 31 -6.68 -68.41 7.47
N CYS A 32 -6.21 -67.58 8.27
CA CYS A 32 -5.00 -67.72 9.06
C CYS A 32 -5.31 -67.35 10.49
N THR A 33 -5.56 -68.35 11.31
CA THR A 33 -5.57 -68.31 12.76
C THR A 33 -4.15 -68.12 13.29
N MET A 34 -3.51 -66.99 12.94
CA MET A 34 -2.28 -66.49 13.62
C MET A 34 -2.21 -64.97 13.48
N ASN A 35 -2.24 -64.33 14.65
CA ASN A 35 -1.82 -62.97 14.90
C ASN A 35 -2.88 -61.88 14.93
N MET A 36 -3.84 -61.96 15.83
CA MET A 36 -4.50 -60.75 16.36
C MET A 36 -3.48 -59.72 16.89
N ILE A 37 -2.31 -60.17 17.32
CA ILE A 37 -1.21 -59.33 17.75
C ILE A 37 -0.53 -58.61 16.57
N GLY A 38 -0.39 -59.28 15.41
CA GLY A 38 0.19 -58.68 14.19
C GLY A 38 -0.66 -57.57 13.60
N ASP A 39 -1.99 -57.73 13.58
CA ASP A 39 -2.90 -56.72 13.07
C ASP A 39 -2.92 -55.45 13.96
N GLN A 40 -2.85 -55.62 15.29
CA GLN A 40 -2.77 -54.50 16.22
C GLN A 40 -1.46 -53.73 16.09
N ILE A 41 -0.32 -54.43 15.90
CA ILE A 41 0.98 -53.81 15.67
C ILE A 41 0.99 -53.08 14.32
N LEU A 42 0.43 -53.67 13.28
CA LEU A 42 0.34 -53.03 11.96
C LEU A 42 -0.51 -51.76 12.00
N GLN A 43 -1.68 -51.83 12.65
CA GLN A 43 -2.54 -50.65 12.84
C GLN A 43 -1.86 -49.57 13.65
N ALA A 44 -1.15 -49.93 14.72
CA ALA A 44 -0.37 -48.95 15.51
C ALA A 44 0.74 -48.32 14.67
N LEU A 45 1.44 -49.09 13.84
CA LEU A 45 2.51 -48.61 12.97
C LEU A 45 1.98 -47.66 11.88
N ILE A 46 0.85 -48.01 11.25
CA ILE A 46 0.15 -47.15 10.29
C ILE A 46 -0.29 -45.85 10.97
N SER A 47 -0.87 -45.92 12.18
CA SER A 47 -1.30 -44.74 12.93
C SER A 47 -0.12 -43.83 13.25
N VAL A 48 1.01 -44.37 13.67
CA VAL A 48 2.23 -43.60 13.93
C VAL A 48 2.76 -42.94 12.66
N LEU A 49 2.77 -43.67 11.53
CA LEU A 49 3.19 -43.13 10.24
C LEU A 49 2.27 -41.99 9.77
N VAL A 50 0.95 -42.13 9.93
CA VAL A 50 -0.02 -41.10 9.59
C VAL A 50 0.17 -39.85 10.46
N ILE A 51 0.34 -40.05 11.78
CA ILE A 51 0.61 -38.93 12.70
C ILE A 51 1.93 -38.24 12.32
N LEU A 52 2.98 -39.02 12.05
CA LEU A 52 4.27 -38.47 11.62
C LEU A 52 4.15 -37.71 10.31
N PHE A 53 3.40 -38.22 9.34
CA PHE A 53 3.12 -37.55 8.08
C PHE A 53 2.37 -36.21 8.30
N ILE A 54 1.34 -36.22 9.15
CA ILE A 54 0.59 -34.99 9.49
C ILE A 54 1.49 -33.97 10.17
N LEU A 55 2.36 -34.42 11.09
CA LEU A 55 3.29 -33.51 11.79
C LEU A 55 4.36 -32.93 10.87
N LEU A 56 4.85 -33.70 9.90
CA LEU A 56 5.91 -33.25 8.98
C LEU A 56 5.36 -32.49 7.77
N ALA A 57 4.29 -32.98 7.15
CA ALA A 57 3.70 -32.43 5.94
C ALA A 57 2.65 -31.35 6.23
N GLY A 58 1.97 -31.45 7.38
CA GLY A 58 0.88 -30.52 7.77
C GLY A 58 1.29 -29.06 7.75
N PRO A 59 2.38 -28.65 8.42
CA PRO A 59 2.83 -27.25 8.42
C PRO A 59 3.15 -26.73 7.01
N TYR A 60 3.75 -27.57 6.17
CA TYR A 60 4.06 -27.23 4.78
C TYR A 60 2.81 -27.04 3.93
N ILE A 61 1.82 -27.93 4.07
CA ILE A 61 0.54 -27.82 3.36
C ILE A 61 -0.21 -26.57 3.82
N VAL A 62 -0.30 -26.36 5.13
CA VAL A 62 -0.97 -25.15 5.68
C VAL A 62 -0.26 -23.88 5.20
N GLY A 63 1.06 -23.82 5.26
CA GLY A 63 1.83 -22.68 4.78
C GLY A 63 1.59 -22.39 3.29
N SER A 64 1.58 -23.44 2.44
CA SER A 64 1.32 -23.28 1.00
C SER A 64 -0.10 -22.82 0.70
N LEU A 65 -1.09 -23.26 1.48
CA LEU A 65 -2.47 -22.79 1.35
C LEU A 65 -2.63 -21.32 1.79
N GLN A 66 -1.97 -20.96 2.88
CA GLN A 66 -1.95 -19.56 3.35
C GLN A 66 -1.27 -18.65 2.32
N GLU A 67 -0.15 -19.05 1.73
CA GLU A 67 0.54 -18.27 0.71
C GLU A 67 -0.32 -18.10 -0.55
N ARG A 68 -1.03 -19.16 -0.98
CA ARG A 68 -1.99 -19.06 -2.10
C ARG A 68 -3.15 -18.11 -1.77
N ALA A 69 -3.74 -18.24 -0.58
CA ALA A 69 -4.81 -17.37 -0.14
C ALA A 69 -4.34 -15.92 -0.11
N TYR A 70 -3.16 -15.65 0.43
CA TYR A 70 -2.53 -14.34 0.44
C TYR A 70 -2.36 -13.78 -0.98
N THR A 71 -1.65 -14.51 -1.86
CA THR A 71 -1.34 -14.01 -3.22
C THR A 71 -2.57 -13.82 -4.09
N SER A 72 -3.61 -14.63 -3.92
CA SER A 72 -4.84 -14.53 -4.69
C SER A 72 -5.80 -13.45 -4.20
N SER A 73 -5.69 -13.04 -2.94
CA SER A 73 -6.57 -12.04 -2.32
C SER A 73 -5.90 -10.68 -2.10
N LEU A 74 -4.59 -10.60 -2.34
CA LEU A 74 -3.85 -9.36 -2.14
C LEU A 74 -4.33 -8.29 -3.12
N MET A 75 -4.74 -7.16 -2.56
CA MET A 75 -5.05 -5.92 -3.27
C MET A 75 -4.22 -4.79 -2.67
N SER A 76 -3.56 -4.05 -3.53
CA SER A 76 -2.75 -2.90 -3.14
C SER A 76 -3.25 -1.67 -3.89
N ASP A 77 -3.39 -0.58 -3.20
CA ASP A 77 -3.86 0.67 -3.77
C ASP A 77 -3.15 1.89 -3.17
N LEU A 78 -3.11 2.94 -3.96
CA LEU A 78 -2.71 4.27 -3.55
C LEU A 78 -3.90 5.19 -3.62
N THR A 79 -4.12 5.98 -2.59
CA THR A 79 -5.09 7.07 -2.57
C THR A 79 -4.34 8.38 -2.40
N TYR A 80 -4.37 9.20 -3.44
CA TYR A 80 -3.75 10.52 -3.46
C TYR A 80 -4.83 11.59 -3.38
N THR A 81 -4.74 12.44 -2.37
CA THR A 81 -5.74 13.48 -2.11
C THR A 81 -5.06 14.85 -2.00
N VAL A 82 -5.59 15.82 -2.72
CA VAL A 82 -5.20 17.24 -2.59
C VAL A 82 -6.41 18.01 -2.09
N THR A 83 -6.28 18.67 -0.95
CA THR A 83 -7.34 19.51 -0.37
C THR A 83 -6.86 20.95 -0.27
N ILE A 84 -7.64 21.86 -0.83
CA ILE A 84 -7.43 23.30 -0.75
C ILE A 84 -8.53 23.88 0.13
N SER A 85 -8.17 24.35 1.32
CA SER A 85 -9.05 25.00 2.30
C SER A 85 -8.88 26.50 2.24
N THR A 86 -9.94 27.24 2.02
CA THR A 86 -9.89 28.72 1.96
C THR A 86 -11.03 29.36 2.72
N ASN A 87 -10.75 30.55 3.31
CA ASN A 87 -11.76 31.40 3.94
C ASN A 87 -12.21 32.57 3.05
N ALA A 88 -11.76 32.59 1.79
CA ALA A 88 -12.13 33.62 0.81
C ALA A 88 -12.14 33.06 -0.61
N SER A 89 -12.78 33.77 -1.55
CA SER A 89 -12.72 33.43 -2.96
C SER A 89 -11.30 33.59 -3.51
N LEU A 90 -10.84 32.64 -4.31
CA LEU A 90 -9.55 32.67 -4.98
C LEU A 90 -9.73 32.91 -6.47
N THR A 91 -8.79 33.63 -7.09
CA THR A 91 -8.77 33.85 -8.53
C THR A 91 -7.39 33.59 -9.13
N HIS A 92 -7.36 33.20 -10.43
CA HIS A 92 -6.13 32.92 -11.18
C HIS A 92 -5.23 31.89 -10.47
N ILE A 93 -5.82 30.76 -10.10
CA ILE A 93 -5.13 29.72 -9.33
C ILE A 93 -4.27 28.88 -10.27
N SER A 94 -3.02 28.67 -9.88
CA SER A 94 -2.11 27.71 -10.50
C SER A 94 -1.24 27.10 -9.42
N LEU A 95 -1.32 25.76 -9.27
CA LEU A 95 -0.58 25.00 -8.29
C LEU A 95 0.23 23.93 -9.02
N PHE A 96 1.48 23.70 -8.56
CA PHE A 96 2.26 22.52 -8.92
C PHE A 96 2.54 21.76 -7.64
N ILE A 97 1.99 20.57 -7.55
CA ILE A 97 1.96 19.73 -6.35
C ILE A 97 2.74 18.46 -6.63
N PRO A 98 3.65 18.02 -5.74
CA PRO A 98 4.40 16.79 -5.94
C PRO A 98 3.46 15.59 -6.17
N ILE A 99 3.80 14.76 -7.15
CA ILE A 99 3.13 13.48 -7.39
C ILE A 99 3.94 12.38 -6.71
N PRO A 100 3.28 11.46 -5.99
CA PRO A 100 3.98 10.34 -5.41
C PRO A 100 4.67 9.51 -6.48
N SER A 101 5.95 9.23 -6.29
CA SER A 101 6.75 8.46 -7.24
C SER A 101 7.68 7.48 -6.52
N ASP A 102 8.07 6.41 -7.23
CA ASP A 102 9.12 5.52 -6.78
C ASP A 102 10.51 6.14 -7.05
N GLY A 103 11.57 5.53 -6.51
CA GLY A 103 12.95 5.98 -6.74
C GLY A 103 13.42 5.97 -8.21
N LYS A 104 12.53 5.66 -9.17
CA LYS A 104 12.74 5.72 -10.63
C LYS A 104 11.88 6.79 -11.29
N GLY A 105 11.13 7.58 -10.51
CA GLY A 105 10.22 8.60 -11.01
C GLY A 105 8.93 8.06 -11.64
N ARG A 106 8.57 6.80 -11.42
CA ARG A 106 7.31 6.24 -11.90
C ARG A 106 6.21 6.48 -10.89
N SER A 107 4.99 6.71 -11.35
CA SER A 107 3.84 6.92 -10.49
C SER A 107 2.57 6.33 -11.12
N PRO A 108 1.87 5.43 -10.44
CA PRO A 108 0.59 4.94 -10.93
C PRO A 108 -0.50 6.02 -10.89
N ILE A 109 -0.32 7.08 -10.10
CA ILE A 109 -1.24 8.22 -10.04
C ILE A 109 -1.30 8.97 -11.38
N ILE A 110 -0.17 9.06 -12.10
CA ILE A 110 -0.10 9.77 -13.38
C ILE A 110 -1.09 9.18 -14.39
N ASP A 111 -1.18 7.85 -14.45
CA ASP A 111 -2.04 7.15 -15.40
C ASP A 111 -3.53 7.29 -15.05
N GLN A 112 -3.84 7.61 -13.80
CA GLN A 112 -5.20 7.74 -13.30
C GLN A 112 -5.73 9.17 -13.30
N VAL A 113 -4.84 10.17 -13.37
CA VAL A 113 -5.24 11.59 -13.42
C VAL A 113 -6.04 11.86 -14.71
N GLY A 114 -7.27 12.29 -14.55
CA GLY A 114 -8.17 12.58 -15.67
C GLY A 114 -9.03 11.39 -16.15
N MET A 115 -8.91 10.21 -15.56
CA MET A 115 -9.86 9.11 -15.77
C MET A 115 -11.09 9.35 -14.89
N GLU A 116 -12.27 9.40 -15.51
CA GLU A 116 -13.54 9.71 -14.82
C GLU A 116 -13.86 8.75 -13.66
N ASP A 117 -13.49 7.47 -13.80
CA ASP A 117 -13.78 6.44 -12.80
C ASP A 117 -12.85 6.49 -11.58
N ASN A 118 -11.60 6.94 -11.75
CA ASN A 118 -10.56 6.84 -10.74
C ASN A 118 -10.11 8.20 -10.19
N SER A 119 -10.55 9.30 -10.80
CA SER A 119 -10.26 10.65 -10.32
C SER A 119 -11.53 11.47 -10.14
N ARG A 120 -11.70 12.02 -8.94
CA ARG A 120 -12.74 13.01 -8.66
C ARG A 120 -12.08 14.38 -8.63
N VAL A 121 -12.11 15.06 -9.76
CA VAL A 121 -11.65 16.44 -9.88
C VAL A 121 -12.82 17.36 -9.60
N PHE A 122 -12.59 18.43 -8.85
CA PHE A 122 -13.62 19.43 -8.61
C PHE A 122 -14.06 20.06 -9.93
N GLN A 123 -15.36 20.30 -10.10
CA GLN A 123 -15.88 20.88 -11.32
C GLN A 123 -15.27 22.25 -11.58
N GLY A 124 -14.71 22.46 -12.77
CA GLY A 124 -14.04 23.72 -13.15
C GLY A 124 -12.52 23.74 -12.97
N TRP A 125 -11.91 22.65 -12.46
CA TRP A 125 -10.46 22.49 -12.46
C TRP A 125 -9.95 21.89 -13.74
N ASN A 126 -8.78 22.38 -14.15
CA ASN A 126 -7.97 21.74 -15.17
C ASN A 126 -6.77 21.06 -14.52
N THR A 127 -6.36 19.92 -15.06
CA THR A 127 -5.22 19.14 -14.57
C THR A 127 -4.25 18.83 -15.69
N SER A 128 -2.96 18.83 -15.40
CA SER A 128 -1.93 18.28 -16.29
C SER A 128 -0.72 17.82 -15.49
N ILE A 129 0.05 16.92 -16.08
CA ILE A 129 1.32 16.47 -15.52
C ILE A 129 2.42 17.38 -16.04
N TYR A 130 3.27 17.85 -15.14
CA TYR A 130 4.40 18.71 -15.42
C TYR A 130 5.68 18.07 -14.88
N GLY A 131 6.66 17.83 -15.74
CA GLY A 131 7.96 17.30 -15.33
C GLY A 131 9.03 18.39 -15.43
N ALA A 132 9.81 18.55 -14.36
CA ALA A 132 10.98 19.41 -14.33
C ALA A 132 12.10 18.77 -13.51
N ASN A 133 13.32 18.73 -14.04
CA ASN A 133 14.53 18.30 -13.32
C ASN A 133 14.43 16.96 -12.57
N SER A 134 13.89 15.92 -13.20
CA SER A 134 13.57 14.60 -12.63
C SER A 134 12.39 14.56 -11.64
N GLU A 135 11.81 15.67 -11.29
CA GLU A 135 10.62 15.76 -10.44
C GLU A 135 9.36 15.84 -11.29
N THR A 136 8.30 15.23 -10.82
CA THR A 136 7.00 15.23 -11.48
C THR A 136 5.96 15.88 -10.58
N TYR A 137 5.25 16.85 -11.16
CA TYR A 137 4.23 17.62 -10.46
C TYR A 137 2.86 17.46 -11.12
N LEU A 138 1.83 17.44 -10.32
CA LEU A 138 0.46 17.66 -10.75
C LEU A 138 0.22 19.18 -10.83
N LYS A 139 0.02 19.69 -12.03
CA LYS A 139 -0.45 21.06 -12.22
C LYS A 139 -1.97 21.09 -12.12
N LEU A 140 -2.47 21.90 -11.19
CA LEU A 140 -3.89 22.20 -11.01
C LEU A 140 -4.09 23.69 -11.32
N TRP A 141 -5.07 24.05 -12.16
CA TRP A 141 -5.37 25.44 -12.39
C TRP A 141 -6.87 25.68 -12.64
N THR A 142 -7.32 26.84 -12.21
CA THR A 142 -8.67 27.36 -12.50
C THR A 142 -8.65 28.89 -12.38
N ASP A 143 -9.59 29.54 -13.06
CA ASP A 143 -9.69 31.00 -12.99
C ASP A 143 -10.34 31.49 -11.69
N TYR A 144 -11.22 30.67 -11.10
CA TYR A 144 -12.01 31.06 -9.94
C TYR A 144 -12.41 29.89 -9.06
N LEU A 145 -12.26 30.06 -7.74
CA LEU A 145 -12.87 29.24 -6.70
C LEU A 145 -13.73 30.13 -5.80
N PRO A 146 -15.01 29.79 -5.60
CA PRO A 146 -15.86 30.50 -4.65
C PRO A 146 -15.29 30.46 -3.23
N GLY A 147 -15.55 31.48 -2.45
CA GLY A 147 -15.29 31.47 -1.01
C GLY A 147 -16.40 30.72 -0.26
N PRO A 148 -16.26 30.63 1.08
CA PRO A 148 -17.24 30.00 1.93
C PRO A 148 -18.61 30.70 1.83
N PHE A 149 -19.68 29.90 2.00
CA PHE A 149 -21.04 30.42 2.07
C PHE A 149 -21.30 31.13 3.40
N GLU A 150 -22.35 31.93 3.45
CA GLU A 150 -22.77 32.61 4.66
C GLU A 150 -22.97 31.58 5.81
N GLY A 151 -22.29 31.83 6.93
CA GLY A 151 -22.32 30.96 8.11
C GLY A 151 -21.24 29.86 8.13
N THR A 152 -20.39 29.75 7.11
CA THR A 152 -19.23 28.86 7.10
C THR A 152 -17.93 29.67 7.17
N GLU A 153 -16.97 29.21 7.97
CA GLU A 153 -15.68 29.89 8.11
C GLU A 153 -14.73 29.56 6.96
N ARG A 154 -14.82 28.34 6.41
CA ARG A 154 -13.94 27.82 5.36
C ARG A 154 -14.71 26.91 4.42
N ILE A 155 -14.16 26.73 3.24
CA ILE A 155 -14.61 25.76 2.24
C ILE A 155 -13.42 24.93 1.78
N ASP A 156 -13.65 23.62 1.57
CA ASP A 156 -12.64 22.67 1.12
C ASP A 156 -12.94 22.22 -0.30
N TYR A 157 -11.91 22.25 -1.13
CA TYR A 157 -11.92 21.74 -2.49
C TYR A 157 -10.97 20.56 -2.56
N THR A 158 -11.50 19.37 -2.87
CA THR A 158 -10.74 18.14 -2.83
C THR A 158 -10.63 17.49 -4.21
N LEU A 159 -9.41 17.22 -4.63
CA LEU A 159 -9.07 16.27 -5.68
C LEU A 159 -8.72 14.95 -5.03
N LEU A 160 -9.32 13.85 -5.50
CA LEU A 160 -8.99 12.50 -5.07
C LEU A 160 -8.64 11.67 -6.31
N VAL A 161 -7.53 10.94 -6.26
CA VAL A 161 -7.11 9.99 -7.28
C VAL A 161 -6.80 8.68 -6.59
N ALA A 162 -7.46 7.61 -7.02
CA ALA A 162 -7.17 6.25 -6.56
C ALA A 162 -6.46 5.47 -7.68
N ALA A 163 -5.40 4.77 -7.35
CA ALA A 163 -4.62 3.99 -8.29
C ALA A 163 -4.36 2.58 -7.75
N PRO A 164 -4.80 1.53 -8.44
CA PRO A 164 -4.40 0.17 -8.09
C PRO A 164 -2.91 -0.04 -8.36
N VAL A 165 -2.29 -0.90 -7.56
CA VAL A 165 -0.89 -1.29 -7.71
C VAL A 165 -0.81 -2.81 -7.85
N ASP A 166 -0.15 -3.29 -8.91
CA ASP A 166 -0.08 -4.72 -9.25
C ASP A 166 0.77 -5.54 -8.28
N SER A 167 1.55 -4.88 -7.43
CA SER A 167 2.40 -5.54 -6.44
C SER A 167 2.08 -5.05 -5.04
N ALA A 168 2.38 -5.90 -4.07
CA ALA A 168 2.29 -5.51 -2.67
C ALA A 168 3.19 -4.28 -2.37
N LEU A 169 2.65 -3.31 -1.64
CA LEU A 169 3.38 -2.13 -1.18
C LEU A 169 4.24 -2.45 0.05
N HIS A 170 5.41 -1.84 0.12
CA HIS A 170 6.38 -1.98 1.23
C HIS A 170 6.06 -0.98 2.34
N THR A 171 5.07 -1.26 3.13
CA THR A 171 4.54 -0.33 4.13
C THR A 171 5.49 0.03 5.27
N ARG A 172 6.59 -0.73 5.46
CA ARG A 172 7.60 -0.47 6.50
C ARG A 172 8.75 0.43 6.03
N GLU A 173 9.09 0.36 4.74
CA GLU A 173 10.16 1.15 4.13
C GLU A 173 9.67 1.68 2.76
N PRO A 174 8.53 2.41 2.72
CA PRO A 174 7.96 2.88 1.44
C PRO A 174 8.92 3.84 0.74
N GLU A 175 9.70 4.62 1.49
CA GLU A 175 10.68 5.56 0.98
C GLU A 175 11.75 4.91 0.11
N ARG A 176 11.97 3.60 0.26
CA ARG A 176 13.00 2.87 -0.50
C ARG A 176 12.46 2.08 -1.69
N TYR A 177 11.22 1.65 -1.59
CA TYR A 177 10.72 0.61 -2.49
C TYR A 177 9.46 0.99 -3.23
N ASP A 178 8.70 1.95 -2.72
CA ASP A 178 7.37 2.29 -3.22
C ASP A 178 7.21 3.78 -3.55
N PHE A 179 6.00 4.26 -3.47
CA PHE A 179 5.60 5.58 -3.91
C PHE A 179 5.46 6.49 -2.68
N VAL A 180 6.19 7.57 -2.65
CA VAL A 180 6.11 8.61 -1.62
C VAL A 180 6.06 9.97 -2.28
N LEU A 181 5.58 10.98 -1.57
CA LEU A 181 5.51 12.37 -2.07
C LEU A 181 6.89 12.98 -2.27
N PHE A 182 7.88 12.44 -1.60
CA PHE A 182 9.28 12.82 -1.77
C PHE A 182 10.17 11.57 -1.66
N PRO A 183 10.65 11.02 -2.77
CA PRO A 183 11.43 9.78 -2.76
C PRO A 183 12.90 9.96 -2.37
N ASP A 184 13.36 11.13 -1.88
CA ASP A 184 14.78 11.43 -1.80
C ASP A 184 15.32 11.81 -0.41
N GLU A 185 16.58 11.72 -0.29
CA GLU A 185 17.69 11.70 0.64
C GLU A 185 17.61 12.48 1.97
N ASN A 186 16.56 13.27 2.23
CA ASN A 186 16.49 14.16 3.39
C ASN A 186 15.45 13.74 4.44
N LEU A 187 15.09 12.46 4.48
CA LEU A 187 14.21 11.94 5.52
C LEU A 187 14.94 11.94 6.86
N THR A 188 14.37 12.65 7.82
CA THR A 188 14.82 12.65 9.21
C THR A 188 13.85 11.87 10.06
N GLU A 189 14.29 10.80 10.69
CA GLU A 189 13.45 10.03 11.60
C GLU A 189 13.14 10.88 12.85
N ILE A 190 11.85 10.98 13.16
CA ILE A 190 11.33 11.72 14.31
C ILE A 190 10.55 10.79 15.23
N PRO A 191 10.40 11.11 16.52
CA PRO A 191 9.53 10.36 17.40
C PRO A 191 8.08 10.40 16.91
N CYS A 192 7.45 9.23 16.79
CA CYS A 192 6.03 9.14 16.52
C CYS A 192 5.22 9.59 17.75
N ASN A 193 4.12 10.29 17.52
CA ASN A 193 3.18 10.65 18.56
C ASN A 193 2.28 9.47 19.00
N GLU A 194 2.35 8.36 18.29
CA GLU A 194 1.55 7.16 18.52
C GLU A 194 2.35 6.14 19.33
N GLU A 195 1.73 5.57 20.36
CA GLU A 195 2.34 4.54 21.21
C GLU A 195 2.50 3.17 20.52
N ASP A 196 2.14 3.06 19.23
CA ASP A 196 2.15 1.81 18.49
C ASP A 196 3.58 1.34 18.18
N SER A 197 3.93 0.19 18.76
CA SER A 197 5.22 -0.47 18.53
C SER A 197 5.34 -0.95 17.08
N GLY A 198 6.17 -0.26 16.30
CA GLY A 198 6.48 -0.65 14.92
C GLY A 198 6.24 0.42 13.87
N VAL A 199 5.56 1.50 14.22
CA VAL A 199 5.42 2.69 13.37
C VAL A 199 6.73 3.48 13.41
N ARG A 200 7.20 3.93 12.25
CA ARG A 200 8.31 4.87 12.11
C ARG A 200 7.78 6.14 11.48
N CYS A 201 8.21 7.28 12.00
CA CYS A 201 7.81 8.59 11.54
C CYS A 201 9.03 9.34 11.00
N PHE A 202 8.86 9.98 9.86
CA PHE A 202 9.91 10.75 9.21
C PHE A 202 9.36 12.13 8.86
N GLU A 203 10.21 13.14 9.00
CA GLU A 203 9.98 14.47 8.47
C GLU A 203 10.89 14.69 7.25
N TYR A 204 10.37 15.42 6.26
CA TYR A 204 11.11 15.81 5.06
C TYR A 204 10.69 17.20 4.56
N GLU A 205 11.48 17.76 3.67
CA GLU A 205 11.17 19.01 2.98
C GLU A 205 11.03 18.75 1.48
N THR A 206 9.99 19.32 0.89
CA THR A 206 9.72 19.24 -0.55
C THR A 206 9.31 20.61 -1.09
N ARG A 207 9.14 20.72 -2.40
CA ARG A 207 8.78 21.98 -3.06
C ARG A 207 7.40 21.91 -3.67
N MET A 208 6.66 23.00 -3.51
CA MET A 208 5.38 23.22 -4.15
C MET A 208 5.34 24.62 -4.76
N TYR A 209 4.78 24.75 -5.96
CA TYR A 209 4.47 26.05 -6.51
C TYR A 209 3.02 26.42 -6.22
N ALA A 210 2.80 27.65 -5.74
CA ALA A 210 1.47 28.19 -5.55
C ALA A 210 1.39 29.61 -6.09
N ALA A 211 0.43 29.88 -6.96
CA ALA A 211 0.09 31.22 -7.42
C ALA A 211 -1.42 31.39 -7.43
N TYR A 212 -1.90 32.43 -6.77
CA TYR A 212 -3.30 32.83 -6.75
C TYR A 212 -3.46 34.28 -6.23
N ARG A 213 -4.62 34.87 -6.50
CA ARG A 213 -5.02 36.15 -5.95
C ARG A 213 -6.16 35.96 -4.96
N VAL A 214 -6.06 36.68 -3.84
CA VAL A 214 -7.01 36.65 -2.73
C VAL A 214 -6.87 37.95 -1.92
N PRO A 215 -7.85 38.34 -1.10
CA PRO A 215 -7.67 39.44 -0.13
C PRO A 215 -6.50 39.19 0.81
N SER A 216 -5.81 40.24 1.22
CA SER A 216 -4.56 40.16 2.00
C SER A 216 -4.69 39.43 3.36
N GLN A 217 -5.89 39.38 3.92
CA GLN A 217 -6.17 38.73 5.20
C GLN A 217 -6.68 37.29 5.04
N ALA A 218 -6.86 36.79 3.81
CA ALA A 218 -7.34 35.46 3.57
C ALA A 218 -6.29 34.42 3.92
N SER A 219 -6.75 33.30 4.40
CA SER A 219 -5.93 32.12 4.72
C SER A 219 -6.25 30.98 3.77
N VAL A 220 -5.21 30.41 3.18
CA VAL A 220 -5.29 29.25 2.29
C VAL A 220 -4.42 28.14 2.85
N LYS A 221 -5.00 26.96 3.08
CA LYS A 221 -4.30 25.73 3.44
C LYS A 221 -4.33 24.79 2.24
N ILE A 222 -3.18 24.31 1.81
CA ILE A 222 -3.07 23.24 0.84
C ILE A 222 -2.53 22.02 1.57
N GLN A 223 -3.29 20.95 1.55
CA GLN A 223 -2.92 19.69 2.16
C GLN A 223 -2.89 18.61 1.08
N VAL A 224 -1.79 17.87 1.03
CA VAL A 224 -1.61 16.70 0.19
C VAL A 224 -1.49 15.50 1.08
N ASN A 225 -2.22 14.45 0.77
CA ASN A 225 -2.21 13.22 1.53
C ASN A 225 -2.11 12.04 0.57
N LEU A 226 -1.15 11.18 0.79
CA LEU A 226 -0.98 9.90 0.13
C LEU A 226 -1.17 8.80 1.15
N ILE A 227 -2.05 7.87 0.84
CA ILE A 227 -2.24 6.64 1.61
C ILE A 227 -1.90 5.49 0.68
N GLY A 228 -0.88 4.70 1.05
CA GLY A 228 -0.59 3.43 0.41
C GLY A 228 -1.03 2.29 1.30
N GLY A 229 -1.81 1.36 0.76
CA GLY A 229 -2.37 0.27 1.54
C GLY A 229 -2.36 -1.07 0.83
N ASN A 230 -2.22 -2.13 1.63
CA ASN A 230 -2.44 -3.50 1.20
C ASN A 230 -3.59 -4.08 1.99
N ARG A 231 -4.44 -4.87 1.33
CA ARG A 231 -5.50 -5.67 1.94
C ARG A 231 -5.40 -7.09 1.42
N TRP A 232 -5.57 -8.06 2.30
CA TRP A 232 -5.55 -9.48 1.94
C TRP A 232 -6.46 -10.28 2.88
N HIS A 233 -6.83 -11.48 2.45
CA HIS A 233 -7.71 -12.35 3.20
C HIS A 233 -7.08 -13.74 3.38
N ILE A 234 -6.78 -14.10 4.64
CA ILE A 234 -6.39 -15.44 5.06
C ILE A 234 -7.25 -15.79 6.29
N PHE A 235 -8.37 -16.50 6.11
CA PHE A 235 -9.38 -16.77 7.12
C PHE A 235 -10.10 -15.53 7.67
N GLN A 236 -9.44 -14.41 7.79
CA GLN A 236 -9.96 -13.08 8.13
C GLN A 236 -9.31 -12.02 7.26
N GLU A 237 -9.86 -10.83 7.26
CA GLU A 237 -9.31 -9.69 6.54
C GLU A 237 -8.16 -9.09 7.35
N TYR A 238 -7.07 -8.78 6.67
CA TYR A 238 -5.90 -8.08 7.16
C TYR A 238 -5.61 -6.89 6.29
N GLN A 239 -5.02 -5.87 6.88
CA GLN A 239 -4.58 -4.68 6.15
C GLN A 239 -3.35 -4.08 6.78
N ASN A 240 -2.50 -3.48 5.97
CA ASN A 240 -1.45 -2.59 6.41
C ASN A 240 -1.28 -1.44 5.43
N GLY A 241 -0.56 -0.40 5.85
CA GLY A 241 -0.40 0.78 5.02
C GLY A 241 0.67 1.72 5.53
N TYR A 242 0.79 2.84 4.85
CA TYR A 242 1.56 4.00 5.26
C TYR A 242 0.79 5.26 4.86
N THR A 243 1.10 6.36 5.50
CA THR A 243 0.53 7.67 5.19
C THR A 243 1.65 8.67 5.00
N ASP A 244 1.57 9.45 3.94
CA ASP A 244 2.52 10.52 3.64
C ASP A 244 1.73 11.82 3.44
N THR A 245 2.00 12.83 4.27
CA THR A 245 1.19 14.05 4.34
C THR A 245 2.08 15.27 4.24
N MET A 246 1.66 16.23 3.43
CA MET A 246 2.30 17.53 3.28
C MET A 246 1.28 18.65 3.50
N VAL A 247 1.66 19.68 4.23
CA VAL A 247 0.77 20.81 4.54
C VAL A 247 1.48 22.16 4.31
N ALA A 248 0.88 22.99 3.47
CA ALA A 248 1.30 24.37 3.27
C ALA A 248 0.22 25.34 3.73
N LEU A 249 0.61 26.38 4.47
CA LEU A 249 -0.26 27.44 4.99
C LEU A 249 0.19 28.78 4.41
N PHE A 250 -0.73 29.49 3.79
CA PHE A 250 -0.49 30.79 3.20
C PHE A 250 -1.44 31.84 3.75
N THR A 251 -0.97 33.07 3.83
CA THR A 251 -1.80 34.23 4.16
C THR A 251 -1.67 35.29 3.05
N GLY A 252 -2.80 35.71 2.50
CA GLY A 252 -2.84 36.68 1.39
C GLY A 252 -2.47 36.08 0.02
N PRO A 253 -2.32 36.93 -1.00
CA PRO A 253 -1.96 36.51 -2.35
C PRO A 253 -0.54 35.94 -2.38
N THR A 254 -0.35 34.91 -3.21
CA THR A 254 0.95 34.26 -3.30
C THR A 254 1.31 33.95 -4.76
N SER A 255 2.62 33.88 -5.04
CA SER A 255 3.13 33.48 -6.35
C SER A 255 4.59 33.06 -6.22
N GLY A 256 4.89 31.77 -6.36
CA GLY A 256 6.25 31.26 -6.32
C GLY A 256 6.37 29.83 -5.88
N TRP A 257 7.60 29.36 -5.79
CA TRP A 257 7.98 28.08 -5.21
C TRP A 257 8.21 28.23 -3.71
N TYR A 258 7.70 27.26 -2.95
CA TYR A 258 7.78 27.22 -1.50
C TYR A 258 8.33 25.88 -1.05
N GLU A 259 9.19 25.90 -0.05
CA GLU A 259 9.59 24.72 0.69
C GLU A 259 8.47 24.36 1.68
N VAL A 260 8.04 23.11 1.65
CA VAL A 260 6.92 22.62 2.43
C VAL A 260 7.37 21.37 3.18
N ARG A 261 7.01 21.31 4.45
CA ARG A 261 7.28 20.11 5.25
C ARG A 261 6.25 19.04 5.02
N GLY A 262 6.72 17.80 4.97
CA GLY A 262 5.92 16.62 4.93
C GLY A 262 6.30 15.66 6.04
N GLU A 263 5.37 14.76 6.36
CA GLU A 263 5.51 13.70 7.36
C GLU A 263 5.10 12.36 6.77
N LEU A 264 5.99 11.38 6.86
CA LEU A 264 5.76 10.01 6.44
C LEU A 264 5.63 9.11 7.67
N HIS A 265 4.49 8.43 7.80
CA HIS A 265 4.22 7.43 8.84
C HIS A 265 4.17 6.05 8.19
N THR A 266 5.00 5.12 8.64
CA THR A 266 5.15 3.79 8.06
C THR A 266 4.51 2.71 8.91
N SER A 267 4.23 1.55 8.33
CA SER A 267 3.77 0.34 9.06
C SER A 267 2.48 0.50 9.85
N LEU A 268 1.50 1.19 9.30
CA LEU A 268 0.17 1.26 9.90
C LEU A 268 -0.60 -0.04 9.65
N GLY A 269 -1.11 -0.69 10.71
CA GLY A 269 -1.95 -1.87 10.64
C GLY A 269 -1.24 -3.20 10.89
N ASP A 270 -1.82 -4.29 10.41
CA ASP A 270 -1.40 -5.66 10.75
C ASP A 270 -0.02 -6.03 10.20
N ASP A 271 0.82 -6.58 11.07
CA ASP A 271 2.08 -7.19 10.68
C ASP A 271 1.83 -8.54 10.01
N ASN A 272 2.21 -8.68 8.75
CA ASN A 272 2.16 -9.96 8.05
C ASN A 272 3.50 -10.69 8.16
N PRO A 273 3.55 -11.88 8.78
CA PRO A 273 4.79 -12.67 8.87
C PRO A 273 5.34 -13.07 7.48
N PHE A 274 4.49 -13.20 6.45
CA PHE A 274 4.93 -13.47 5.06
C PHE A 274 5.72 -12.30 4.44
N TRP A 275 5.52 -11.07 4.95
CA TRP A 275 6.25 -9.89 4.52
C TRP A 275 7.73 -9.91 4.91
N ARG A 276 8.04 -10.37 6.11
CA ARG A 276 9.43 -10.40 6.60
C ARG A 276 10.31 -11.22 5.69
N GLU A 277 9.85 -12.39 5.29
CA GLU A 277 10.63 -13.33 4.48
C GLU A 277 10.87 -12.79 3.06
N LYS A 278 9.84 -12.24 2.41
CA LYS A 278 9.98 -11.66 1.05
C LYS A 278 10.78 -10.35 1.00
N MET A 279 10.71 -9.54 2.06
CA MET A 279 11.48 -8.29 2.16
C MET A 279 12.97 -8.58 2.39
N GLU A 280 13.29 -9.54 3.22
CA GLU A 280 14.67 -9.98 3.43
C GLU A 280 15.27 -10.57 2.15
N GLU A 281 14.51 -11.37 1.40
CA GLU A 281 14.93 -11.92 0.11
C GLU A 281 15.22 -10.82 -0.94
N LYS A 282 14.36 -9.81 -1.07
CA LYS A 282 14.61 -8.67 -1.97
C LYS A 282 15.77 -7.77 -1.51
N ARG A 283 15.99 -7.66 -0.21
CA ARG A 283 17.11 -6.92 0.38
C ARG A 283 18.44 -7.58 0.04
N ASP A 284 18.51 -8.90 0.16
CA ASP A 284 19.71 -9.68 -0.19
C ASP A 284 20.05 -9.60 -1.67
N VAL A 285 19.05 -9.59 -2.55
CA VAL A 285 19.25 -9.44 -3.99
C VAL A 285 19.83 -8.06 -4.35
N ARG A 286 19.36 -6.96 -3.70
CA ARG A 286 19.93 -5.61 -3.94
C ARG A 286 21.34 -5.46 -3.43
N LEU A 287 21.65 -5.98 -2.25
CA LEU A 287 23.03 -5.98 -1.69
C LEU A 287 23.99 -6.79 -2.58
N LYS A 288 23.48 -7.86 -3.20
CA LYS A 288 24.29 -8.74 -4.08
C LYS A 288 24.57 -8.16 -5.47
N TYR A 289 23.70 -7.27 -5.97
CA TYR A 289 23.83 -6.66 -7.29
C TYR A 289 24.32 -5.21 -7.30
N GLY A 290 24.73 -4.67 -6.13
CA GLY A 290 25.53 -3.45 -6.01
C GLY A 290 24.97 -2.26 -6.81
N VAL A 291 23.71 -1.88 -6.62
CA VAL A 291 23.21 -0.62 -7.20
C VAL A 291 23.76 0.52 -6.35
N ASN A 292 24.86 1.09 -6.85
CA ASN A 292 25.54 2.24 -6.24
C ASN A 292 24.72 3.50 -6.59
N THR A 293 23.93 3.99 -5.64
CA THR A 293 23.11 5.21 -5.76
C THR A 293 23.87 6.50 -5.49
N SER A 294 25.20 6.46 -5.44
CA SER A 294 26.00 7.67 -5.29
C SER A 294 26.34 8.26 -6.64
N MET A 295 25.49 9.10 -7.22
CA MET A 295 25.83 10.22 -8.12
C MET A 295 24.56 10.89 -8.67
N MET A 296 23.98 11.80 -7.92
CA MET A 296 23.27 12.94 -8.51
C MET A 296 23.61 14.20 -7.70
N ARG A 297 24.54 14.99 -8.27
CA ARG A 297 24.84 16.33 -7.78
C ARG A 297 23.73 17.28 -8.19
N TRP A 298 23.18 17.96 -7.22
CA TRP A 298 22.22 19.06 -7.41
C TRP A 298 22.89 20.25 -8.09
N HIS A 299 22.32 20.74 -9.17
CA HIS A 299 22.64 22.05 -9.71
C HIS A 299 21.57 23.02 -9.26
N THR A 300 22.00 24.08 -8.61
CA THR A 300 21.19 25.23 -8.16
C THR A 300 20.38 25.78 -9.32
N ILE A 301 19.05 25.81 -9.16
CA ILE A 301 18.13 26.34 -10.16
C ILE A 301 18.04 27.84 -9.94
N THR A 302 18.47 28.61 -10.93
CA THR A 302 18.16 30.06 -11.05
C THR A 302 16.70 30.20 -11.43
N PRO A 303 15.93 31.13 -10.83
CA PRO A 303 14.55 31.36 -11.24
C PRO A 303 14.52 31.81 -12.70
N LEU A 304 13.70 31.15 -13.50
CA LEU A 304 13.37 31.58 -14.85
C LEU A 304 12.56 32.89 -14.78
N PRO A 305 12.78 33.81 -15.71
CA PRO A 305 12.19 35.15 -15.74
C PRO A 305 10.66 35.13 -15.84
#